data_ce099a53245e986cc53328b59f236b6e
#
_entry.id   ce099a53245e986cc53328b59f236b6e
#
_cell.length_a   1.000
_cell.length_b   1.000
_cell.length_c   1.000
_cell.angle_alpha   90.00
_cell.angle_beta   90.00
_cell.angle_gamma   90.00
#
_symmetry.space_group_name_H-M   'P 1'
#
loop_
_entity.id
_entity.type
_entity.pdbx_description
1 polymer ?
#
loop_
_entity_poly.entity_id
_entity_poly.type
_entity_poly.pdbx_seq_one_letter_code
_entity_poly.pdbx_strand_id
1 'polypeptide(L)'
;MINAVGVIGSGAWGTTLALLLAEKGINTTLWEHRPERAGEMQQRRENMIFLPGFRFPSALNVTAEIEQAVRAKDMLLLVTPSQRMRENLRLLAPHLGKETLLISASKGIEIGSLKRMTEIIEEELPGSRRRVAALSGPNISREVAERKPTAAVVAAYNHDVAVRARDALTCTTFRVYTADDVIGVELGGALKNIIAIGAGFSDGMDYGENAKAAFITRGLAEISRLGIAAGAHPLTFSGLAGMGDLIATCASPLSRNQQLGRRLAAGEKLSDILASMHSVVEGVFTTRAALQLAARYHVEMPITHQLSLVLFAGLDPRQAVPELMMREPKHEMEGMSTPE
;
A
#
# COMPACT_ATOMS: atom_id res chain seq x y z
N MET A 1 18.78 9.05 -16.87
CA MET A 1 18.64 9.79 -15.60
C MET A 1 17.20 10.28 -15.51
N ILE A 2 16.57 10.28 -14.33
CA ILE A 2 15.19 10.77 -14.14
C ILE A 2 15.25 12.24 -13.72
N ASN A 3 14.70 13.12 -14.54
CA ASN A 3 14.73 14.58 -14.33
C ASN A 3 13.33 15.18 -14.08
N ALA A 4 12.28 14.51 -14.57
CA ALA A 4 10.90 14.95 -14.44
C ALA A 4 9.99 13.81 -14.00
N VAL A 5 9.24 14.00 -12.90
CA VAL A 5 8.36 13.01 -12.32
C VAL A 5 6.94 13.55 -12.13
N GLY A 6 5.95 12.74 -12.51
CA GLY A 6 4.56 12.96 -12.14
C GLY A 6 4.16 12.05 -10.97
N VAL A 7 3.46 12.60 -9.99
CA VAL A 7 2.90 11.84 -8.88
C VAL A 7 1.38 11.92 -8.97
N ILE A 8 0.75 10.78 -9.22
CA ILE A 8 -0.69 10.68 -9.44
C ILE A 8 -1.35 10.26 -8.13
N GLY A 9 -1.94 11.23 -7.45
CA GLY A 9 -2.57 11.06 -6.14
C GLY A 9 -1.89 11.85 -5.03
N SER A 10 -2.60 12.80 -4.46
CA SER A 10 -2.16 13.77 -3.45
C SER A 10 -2.51 13.39 -2.02
N GLY A 11 -2.72 12.10 -1.73
CA GLY A 11 -2.81 11.61 -0.35
C GLY A 11 -1.50 11.82 0.42
N ALA A 12 -1.45 11.44 1.69
CA ALA A 12 -0.24 11.58 2.52
C ALA A 12 0.99 10.94 1.85
N TRP A 13 0.87 9.72 1.33
CA TRP A 13 1.99 9.01 0.71
C TRP A 13 2.45 9.65 -0.62
N GLY A 14 1.51 10.03 -1.50
CA GLY A 14 1.86 10.71 -2.74
C GLY A 14 2.52 12.07 -2.50
N THR A 15 2.00 12.85 -1.54
CA THR A 15 2.62 14.11 -1.14
C THR A 15 4.03 13.90 -0.57
N THR A 16 4.23 12.87 0.27
CA THR A 16 5.55 12.54 0.83
C THR A 16 6.56 12.16 -0.26
N LEU A 17 6.17 11.33 -1.22
CA LEU A 17 7.05 10.96 -2.35
C LEU A 17 7.36 12.16 -3.24
N ALA A 18 6.38 13.04 -3.47
CA ALA A 18 6.58 14.26 -4.24
C ALA A 18 7.57 15.22 -3.55
N LEU A 19 7.46 15.37 -2.22
CA LEU A 19 8.43 16.13 -1.42
C LEU A 19 9.84 15.56 -1.55
N LEU A 20 9.99 14.25 -1.35
CA LEU A 20 11.27 13.54 -1.41
C LEU A 20 11.98 13.74 -2.75
N LEU A 21 11.24 13.65 -3.86
CA LEU A 21 11.78 13.85 -5.20
C LEU A 21 12.17 15.32 -5.46
N ALA A 22 11.28 16.25 -5.09
CA ALA A 22 11.50 17.66 -5.32
C ALA A 22 12.69 18.21 -4.51
N GLU A 23 12.93 17.69 -3.31
CA GLU A 23 14.09 18.04 -2.48
C GLU A 23 15.42 17.54 -3.04
N LYS A 24 15.39 16.46 -3.84
CA LYS A 24 16.53 16.01 -4.66
C LYS A 24 16.76 16.90 -5.90
N GLY A 25 15.94 17.93 -6.11
CA GLY A 25 16.00 18.79 -7.29
C GLY A 25 15.32 18.23 -8.53
N ILE A 26 14.58 17.12 -8.41
CA ILE A 26 13.83 16.53 -9.53
C ILE A 26 12.55 17.35 -9.75
N ASN A 27 12.32 17.79 -11.00
CA ASN A 27 11.09 18.51 -11.37
C ASN A 27 9.87 17.62 -11.15
N THR A 28 9.10 17.90 -10.10
CA THR A 28 8.02 17.04 -9.65
C THR A 28 6.67 17.73 -9.79
N THR A 29 5.71 17.05 -10.41
CA THR A 29 4.33 17.53 -10.53
C THR A 29 3.39 16.57 -9.79
N LEU A 30 2.72 17.07 -8.74
CA LEU A 30 1.74 16.35 -7.96
C LEU A 30 0.34 16.62 -8.51
N TRP A 31 -0.38 15.57 -8.88
CA TRP A 31 -1.75 15.67 -9.35
C TRP A 31 -2.75 15.49 -8.21
N GLU A 32 -3.62 16.47 -8.04
CA GLU A 32 -4.81 16.43 -7.19
C GLU A 32 -6.05 16.61 -8.07
N HIS A 33 -6.96 15.63 -8.05
CA HIS A 33 -8.11 15.59 -8.95
C HIS A 33 -9.16 16.70 -8.72
N ARG A 34 -9.13 17.38 -7.58
CA ARG A 34 -10.05 18.49 -7.25
C ARG A 34 -9.37 19.82 -7.53
N PRO A 35 -9.89 20.62 -8.50
CA PRO A 35 -9.25 21.89 -8.88
C PRO A 35 -9.06 22.89 -7.73
N GLU A 36 -10.09 23.04 -6.88
CA GLU A 36 -10.04 23.96 -5.74
C GLU A 36 -8.92 23.58 -4.79
N ARG A 37 -8.78 22.28 -4.55
CA ARG A 37 -7.78 21.74 -3.64
C ARG A 37 -6.37 21.81 -4.22
N ALA A 38 -6.21 21.53 -5.51
CA ALA A 38 -4.96 21.70 -6.21
C ALA A 38 -4.49 23.17 -6.15
N GLY A 39 -5.40 24.11 -6.39
CA GLY A 39 -5.15 25.55 -6.28
C GLY A 39 -4.75 25.96 -4.88
N GLU A 40 -5.46 25.50 -3.84
CA GLU A 40 -5.10 25.78 -2.44
C GLU A 40 -3.70 25.23 -2.09
N MET A 41 -3.42 23.96 -2.43
CA MET A 41 -2.11 23.34 -2.19
C MET A 41 -0.99 24.06 -2.91
N GLN A 42 -1.19 24.49 -4.16
CA GLN A 42 -0.20 25.23 -4.93
C GLN A 42 0.05 26.63 -4.33
N GLN A 43 -1.00 27.32 -3.91
CA GLN A 43 -0.89 28.67 -3.31
C GLN A 43 -0.23 28.62 -1.92
N ARG A 44 -0.67 27.72 -1.06
CA ARG A 44 -0.16 27.57 0.31
C ARG A 44 1.21 26.91 0.35
N ARG A 45 1.58 26.23 -0.74
CA ARG A 45 2.80 25.40 -0.80
C ARG A 45 2.81 24.32 0.27
N GLU A 46 1.64 23.69 0.56
CA GLU A 46 1.46 22.71 1.62
C GLU A 46 0.20 21.89 1.39
N ASN A 47 0.18 20.62 1.85
CA ASN A 47 -1.01 19.78 1.89
C ASN A 47 -1.58 19.74 3.31
N MET A 48 -2.39 20.72 3.65
CA MET A 48 -2.97 20.90 5.00
C MET A 48 -3.84 19.72 5.47
N ILE A 49 -4.46 18.99 4.55
CA ILE A 49 -5.40 17.91 4.90
C ILE A 49 -4.67 16.60 5.19
N PHE A 50 -3.71 16.21 4.33
CA PHE A 50 -3.13 14.88 4.41
C PHE A 50 -1.71 14.84 4.96
N LEU A 51 -0.99 15.95 4.88
CA LEU A 51 0.38 16.05 5.38
C LEU A 51 0.69 17.48 5.87
N PRO A 52 0.00 17.96 6.92
CA PRO A 52 0.23 19.30 7.46
C PRO A 52 1.61 19.42 8.10
N GLY A 53 2.20 20.63 7.98
CA GLY A 53 3.49 20.98 8.54
C GLY A 53 4.69 20.79 7.59
N PHE A 54 4.44 20.39 6.32
CA PHE A 54 5.52 20.15 5.35
C PHE A 54 5.38 21.06 4.14
N ARG A 55 6.27 22.06 4.06
CA ARG A 55 6.26 23.05 3.00
C ARG A 55 6.86 22.49 1.71
N PHE A 56 6.22 22.78 0.56
CA PHE A 56 6.66 22.30 -0.73
C PHE A 56 7.90 23.04 -1.23
N PRO A 57 8.97 22.33 -1.64
CA PRO A 57 10.11 22.92 -2.32
C PRO A 57 9.71 23.55 -3.66
N SER A 58 10.53 24.50 -4.17
CA SER A 58 10.25 25.17 -5.46
C SER A 58 10.10 24.20 -6.63
N ALA A 59 10.82 23.08 -6.62
CA ALA A 59 10.76 22.04 -7.65
C ALA A 59 9.46 21.20 -7.63
N LEU A 60 8.57 21.37 -6.63
CA LEU A 60 7.27 20.71 -6.54
C LEU A 60 6.16 21.64 -7.02
N ASN A 61 5.46 21.25 -8.08
CA ASN A 61 4.26 21.89 -8.56
C ASN A 61 3.04 21.03 -8.32
N VAL A 62 1.87 21.65 -8.05
CA VAL A 62 0.60 20.96 -7.89
C VAL A 62 -0.36 21.40 -9.00
N THR A 63 -1.07 20.45 -9.58
CA THR A 63 -2.04 20.73 -10.65
C THR A 63 -3.26 19.81 -10.56
N ALA A 64 -4.40 20.27 -11.03
CA ALA A 64 -5.58 19.44 -11.29
C ALA A 64 -5.58 18.87 -12.72
N GLU A 65 -4.76 19.41 -13.61
CA GLU A 65 -4.69 19.00 -15.01
C GLU A 65 -3.82 17.76 -15.16
N ILE A 66 -4.45 16.62 -15.45
CA ILE A 66 -3.77 15.31 -15.58
C ILE A 66 -2.66 15.34 -16.64
N GLU A 67 -2.90 16.06 -17.75
CA GLU A 67 -1.93 16.22 -18.84
C GLU A 67 -0.61 16.82 -18.33
N GLN A 68 -0.66 17.87 -17.51
CA GLN A 68 0.53 18.51 -16.95
C GLN A 68 1.33 17.59 -16.03
N ALA A 69 0.63 16.69 -15.33
CA ALA A 69 1.25 15.73 -14.44
C ALA A 69 1.87 14.53 -15.18
N VAL A 70 1.46 14.27 -16.42
CA VAL A 70 1.82 13.07 -17.19
C VAL A 70 2.73 13.37 -18.38
N ARG A 71 2.43 14.42 -19.15
CA ARG A 71 3.17 14.74 -20.39
C ARG A 71 4.64 15.06 -20.10
N ALA A 72 5.53 14.49 -20.91
CA ALA A 72 6.99 14.70 -20.84
C ALA A 72 7.61 14.34 -19.47
N LYS A 73 7.03 13.35 -18.76
CA LYS A 73 7.63 12.80 -17.53
C LYS A 73 8.45 11.55 -17.84
N ASP A 74 9.62 11.47 -17.21
CA ASP A 74 10.46 10.26 -17.28
C ASP A 74 9.88 9.11 -16.46
N MET A 75 9.15 9.45 -15.35
CA MET A 75 8.58 8.50 -14.42
C MET A 75 7.25 9.02 -13.88
N LEU A 76 6.28 8.12 -13.71
CA LEU A 76 5.06 8.36 -12.94
C LEU A 76 5.05 7.50 -11.68
N LEU A 77 4.75 8.11 -10.55
CA LEU A 77 4.40 7.42 -9.32
C LEU A 77 2.87 7.37 -9.21
N LEU A 78 2.30 6.17 -9.23
CA LEU A 78 0.87 5.93 -9.10
C LEU A 78 0.55 5.66 -7.63
N VAL A 79 -0.06 6.63 -6.95
CA VAL A 79 -0.28 6.64 -5.48
C VAL A 79 -1.75 6.91 -5.17
N THR A 80 -2.61 6.32 -5.96
CA THR A 80 -4.07 6.46 -5.86
C THR A 80 -4.66 5.35 -4.98
N PRO A 81 -5.88 5.52 -4.44
CA PRO A 81 -6.60 4.40 -3.87
C PRO A 81 -6.68 3.23 -4.86
N SER A 82 -6.51 2.00 -4.36
CA SER A 82 -6.43 0.79 -5.20
C SER A 82 -7.65 0.64 -6.12
N GLN A 83 -8.85 0.94 -5.60
CA GLN A 83 -10.10 0.84 -6.35
C GLN A 83 -10.29 1.96 -7.41
N ARG A 84 -9.40 2.95 -7.44
CA ARG A 84 -9.39 4.05 -8.42
C ARG A 84 -8.24 3.93 -9.43
N MET A 85 -7.41 2.91 -9.33
CA MET A 85 -6.24 2.74 -10.20
C MET A 85 -6.66 2.72 -11.67
N ARG A 86 -7.61 1.89 -12.04
CA ARG A 86 -8.11 1.70 -13.41
C ARG A 86 -8.66 3.01 -14.01
N GLU A 87 -9.50 3.71 -13.27
CA GLU A 87 -10.07 5.00 -13.71
C GLU A 87 -8.96 6.03 -13.99
N ASN A 88 -8.00 6.15 -13.09
CA ASN A 88 -6.90 7.09 -13.24
C ASN A 88 -5.97 6.71 -14.41
N LEU A 89 -5.75 5.42 -14.66
CA LEU A 89 -4.98 4.97 -15.81
C LEU A 89 -5.65 5.36 -17.14
N ARG A 90 -6.96 5.23 -17.24
CA ARG A 90 -7.72 5.66 -18.43
C ARG A 90 -7.62 7.16 -18.67
N LEU A 91 -7.62 7.97 -17.59
CA LEU A 91 -7.46 9.42 -17.69
C LEU A 91 -6.06 9.82 -18.16
N LEU A 92 -5.01 9.15 -17.69
CA LEU A 92 -3.63 9.51 -18.01
C LEU A 92 -3.13 8.92 -19.35
N ALA A 93 -3.72 7.82 -19.80
CA ALA A 93 -3.28 7.09 -21.00
C ALA A 93 -3.09 7.95 -22.26
N PRO A 94 -3.98 8.90 -22.59
CA PRO A 94 -3.83 9.74 -23.80
C PRO A 94 -2.59 10.65 -23.77
N HIS A 95 -2.05 10.94 -22.59
CA HIS A 95 -0.93 11.88 -22.37
C HIS A 95 0.39 11.18 -22.09
N LEU A 96 0.38 9.84 -21.97
CA LEU A 96 1.50 9.05 -21.50
C LEU A 96 2.58 8.87 -22.58
N GLY A 97 3.83 9.15 -22.24
CA GLY A 97 4.98 8.87 -23.07
C GLY A 97 5.27 7.35 -23.16
N LYS A 98 5.72 6.89 -24.34
CA LYS A 98 6.00 5.47 -24.58
C LYS A 98 7.09 4.90 -23.67
N GLU A 99 8.06 5.72 -23.27
CA GLU A 99 9.21 5.31 -22.44
C GLU A 99 9.07 5.70 -20.95
N THR A 100 7.97 6.33 -20.57
CA THR A 100 7.72 6.75 -19.18
C THR A 100 7.65 5.54 -18.26
N LEU A 101 8.45 5.51 -17.20
CA LEU A 101 8.39 4.47 -16.17
C LEU A 101 7.13 4.61 -15.33
N LEU A 102 6.50 3.50 -14.99
CA LEU A 102 5.24 3.45 -14.23
C LEU A 102 5.50 2.71 -12.91
N ILE A 103 5.53 3.44 -11.81
CA ILE A 103 5.82 2.87 -10.50
C ILE A 103 4.54 2.90 -9.66
N SER A 104 3.95 1.74 -9.40
CA SER A 104 2.84 1.64 -8.45
C SER A 104 3.36 1.72 -7.02
N ALA A 105 2.91 2.71 -6.27
CA ALA A 105 3.10 2.82 -4.83
C ALA A 105 1.76 2.66 -4.08
N SER A 106 0.70 2.25 -4.77
CA SER A 106 -0.60 1.91 -4.20
C SER A 106 -0.57 0.49 -3.64
N LYS A 107 -1.23 0.28 -2.50
CA LYS A 107 -1.26 -1.00 -1.78
C LYS A 107 -2.69 -1.51 -1.69
N GLY A 108 -3.05 -2.50 -2.49
CA GLY A 108 -4.39 -3.08 -2.51
C GLY A 108 -4.59 -4.05 -3.67
N ILE A 109 -5.78 -4.65 -3.72
CA ILE A 109 -6.24 -5.58 -4.75
C ILE A 109 -7.58 -5.05 -5.26
N GLU A 110 -7.78 -4.98 -6.56
CA GLU A 110 -9.06 -4.51 -7.14
C GLU A 110 -10.18 -5.51 -6.86
N ILE A 111 -11.29 -5.03 -6.29
CA ILE A 111 -12.49 -5.84 -6.07
C ILE A 111 -13.10 -6.20 -7.43
N GLY A 112 -13.57 -7.43 -7.57
CA GLY A 112 -14.18 -7.95 -8.79
C GLY A 112 -13.18 -8.63 -9.72
N SER A 113 -12.13 -7.94 -10.16
CA SER A 113 -11.10 -8.56 -11.01
C SER A 113 -10.07 -9.38 -10.22
N LEU A 114 -9.86 -9.04 -8.95
CA LEU A 114 -8.84 -9.58 -8.05
C LEU A 114 -7.41 -9.31 -8.53
N LYS A 115 -7.23 -8.30 -9.36
CA LYS A 115 -5.94 -7.93 -9.93
C LYS A 115 -5.12 -7.07 -8.98
N ARG A 116 -3.81 -7.32 -8.99
CA ARG A 116 -2.80 -6.44 -8.40
C ARG A 116 -2.68 -5.15 -9.22
N MET A 117 -2.11 -4.12 -8.65
CA MET A 117 -1.99 -2.81 -9.30
C MET A 117 -1.18 -2.87 -10.60
N THR A 118 -0.08 -3.65 -10.62
CA THR A 118 0.71 -3.82 -11.86
C THR A 118 -0.05 -4.55 -12.95
N GLU A 119 -0.88 -5.52 -12.63
CA GLU A 119 -1.75 -6.21 -13.61
C GLU A 119 -2.81 -5.27 -14.21
N ILE A 120 -3.35 -4.35 -13.40
CA ILE A 120 -4.27 -3.32 -13.89
C ILE A 120 -3.54 -2.36 -14.83
N ILE A 121 -2.30 -1.97 -14.49
CA ILE A 121 -1.48 -1.12 -15.35
C ILE A 121 -1.21 -1.81 -16.69
N GLU A 122 -0.84 -3.08 -16.67
CA GLU A 122 -0.57 -3.87 -17.88
C GLU A 122 -1.82 -4.05 -18.76
N GLU A 123 -2.98 -4.19 -18.13
CA GLU A 123 -4.27 -4.33 -18.83
C GLU A 123 -4.73 -3.02 -19.49
N GLU A 124 -4.68 -1.90 -18.75
CA GLU A 124 -5.13 -0.59 -19.25
C GLU A 124 -4.10 0.06 -20.20
N LEU A 125 -2.82 -0.34 -20.10
CA LEU A 125 -1.72 0.17 -20.91
C LEU A 125 -0.94 -1.01 -21.53
N PRO A 126 -1.48 -1.66 -22.56
CA PRO A 126 -0.85 -2.81 -23.20
C PRO A 126 0.60 -2.53 -23.63
N GLY A 127 1.48 -3.50 -23.37
CA GLY A 127 2.91 -3.37 -23.67
C GLY A 127 3.72 -2.63 -22.59
N SER A 128 3.10 -2.18 -21.50
CA SER A 128 3.79 -1.46 -20.42
C SER A 128 4.63 -2.34 -19.50
N ARG A 129 4.45 -3.67 -19.49
CA ARG A 129 5.10 -4.61 -18.56
C ARG A 129 6.59 -4.39 -18.36
N ARG A 130 7.32 -4.05 -19.43
CA ARG A 130 8.77 -3.83 -19.40
C ARG A 130 9.19 -2.54 -18.68
N ARG A 131 8.25 -1.64 -18.35
CA ARG A 131 8.49 -0.34 -17.72
C ARG A 131 7.67 -0.13 -16.45
N VAL A 132 7.08 -1.20 -15.91
CA VAL A 132 6.26 -1.18 -14.69
C VAL A 132 7.06 -1.73 -13.52
N ALA A 133 6.91 -1.09 -12.35
CA ALA A 133 7.43 -1.58 -11.08
C ALA A 133 6.43 -1.32 -9.94
N ALA A 134 6.62 -2.05 -8.84
CA ALA A 134 5.89 -1.87 -7.58
C ALA A 134 6.83 -1.38 -6.48
N LEU A 135 6.43 -0.34 -5.75
CA LEU A 135 7.14 0.19 -4.58
C LEU A 135 6.37 -0.13 -3.31
N SER A 136 7.02 -0.79 -2.35
CA SER A 136 6.44 -1.12 -1.04
C SER A 136 7.49 -1.08 0.06
N GLY A 137 7.09 -1.37 1.30
CA GLY A 137 7.98 -1.37 2.47
C GLY A 137 7.40 -0.60 3.65
N PRO A 138 8.08 -0.52 4.80
CA PRO A 138 7.66 0.18 6.01
C PRO A 138 7.68 1.70 5.81
N ASN A 139 6.64 2.24 5.17
CA ASN A 139 6.59 3.61 4.66
C ASN A 139 5.46 4.42 5.32
N ILE A 140 5.61 4.75 6.60
CA ILE A 140 4.69 5.67 7.27
C ILE A 140 4.97 7.08 6.77
N SER A 141 4.03 7.63 6.00
CA SER A 141 4.19 8.86 5.22
C SER A 141 4.77 10.02 6.04
N ARG A 142 4.22 10.24 7.25
CA ARG A 142 4.68 11.32 8.13
C ARG A 142 6.12 11.15 8.59
N GLU A 143 6.51 9.93 8.94
CA GLU A 143 7.88 9.65 9.37
C GLU A 143 8.90 9.83 8.24
N VAL A 144 8.53 9.42 7.02
CA VAL A 144 9.37 9.67 5.84
C VAL A 144 9.50 11.18 5.57
N ALA A 145 8.41 11.93 5.68
CA ALA A 145 8.43 13.39 5.53
C ALA A 145 9.25 14.09 6.63
N GLU A 146 9.25 13.55 7.86
CA GLU A 146 10.08 13.99 8.99
C GLU A 146 11.56 13.59 8.86
N ARG A 147 11.95 12.97 7.74
CA ARG A 147 13.33 12.51 7.47
C ARG A 147 13.83 11.43 8.43
N LYS A 148 12.94 10.66 9.05
CA LYS A 148 13.33 9.49 9.82
C LYS A 148 13.89 8.42 8.88
N PRO A 149 14.97 7.72 9.28
CA PRO A 149 15.55 6.66 8.46
C PRO A 149 14.52 5.62 8.08
N THR A 150 14.33 5.42 6.78
CA THR A 150 13.32 4.52 6.22
C THR A 150 13.91 3.70 5.08
N ALA A 151 13.50 2.46 4.96
CA ALA A 151 13.84 1.60 3.84
C ALA A 151 12.59 1.16 3.07
N ALA A 152 12.73 1.02 1.76
CA ALA A 152 11.69 0.53 0.85
C ALA A 152 12.27 -0.49 -0.13
N VAL A 153 11.41 -1.19 -0.85
CA VAL A 153 11.79 -2.07 -1.97
C VAL A 153 10.99 -1.70 -3.21
N VAL A 154 11.67 -1.64 -4.34
CA VAL A 154 11.06 -1.52 -5.66
C VAL A 154 11.30 -2.81 -6.43
N ALA A 155 10.21 -3.45 -6.87
CA ALA A 155 10.25 -4.69 -7.64
C ALA A 155 9.79 -4.45 -9.08
N ALA A 156 10.52 -5.01 -10.03
CA ALA A 156 10.16 -4.95 -11.45
C ALA A 156 10.60 -6.22 -12.18
N TYR A 157 9.87 -6.61 -13.22
CA TYR A 157 10.26 -7.71 -14.11
C TYR A 157 11.52 -7.39 -14.96
N ASN A 158 11.77 -6.10 -15.16
CA ASN A 158 12.98 -5.58 -15.81
C ASN A 158 13.88 -4.92 -14.75
N HIS A 159 15.03 -5.50 -14.51
CA HIS A 159 15.98 -5.02 -13.51
C HIS A 159 16.39 -3.55 -13.71
N ASP A 160 16.58 -3.09 -14.95
CA ASP A 160 16.94 -1.68 -15.23
C ASP A 160 15.86 -0.70 -14.77
N VAL A 161 14.59 -1.10 -14.84
CA VAL A 161 13.47 -0.30 -14.33
C VAL A 161 13.53 -0.18 -12.80
N ALA A 162 13.80 -1.28 -12.11
CA ALA A 162 13.97 -1.27 -10.66
C ALA A 162 15.16 -0.39 -10.23
N VAL A 163 16.29 -0.50 -10.94
CA VAL A 163 17.50 0.31 -10.69
C VAL A 163 17.21 1.80 -10.91
N ARG A 164 16.61 2.17 -12.04
CA ARG A 164 16.28 3.58 -12.33
C ARG A 164 15.29 4.18 -11.31
N ALA A 165 14.28 3.42 -10.90
CA ALA A 165 13.33 3.84 -9.87
C ALA A 165 14.02 3.98 -8.49
N ARG A 166 14.86 3.01 -8.10
CA ARG A 166 15.69 3.04 -6.90
C ARG A 166 16.54 4.32 -6.86
N ASP A 167 17.27 4.61 -7.91
CA ASP A 167 18.21 5.75 -7.97
C ASP A 167 17.48 7.10 -7.91
N ALA A 168 16.30 7.18 -8.52
CA ALA A 168 15.45 8.36 -8.41
C ALA A 168 14.94 8.58 -6.98
N LEU A 169 14.53 7.51 -6.28
CA LEU A 169 13.89 7.59 -4.97
C LEU A 169 14.88 7.60 -3.79
N THR A 170 16.05 6.96 -3.91
CA THR A 170 17.02 6.87 -2.80
C THR A 170 17.58 8.24 -2.43
N CYS A 171 17.60 8.55 -1.13
CA CYS A 171 18.28 9.69 -0.54
C CYS A 171 18.88 9.31 0.83
N THR A 172 19.46 10.26 1.54
CA THR A 172 20.17 10.02 2.82
C THR A 172 19.29 9.40 3.90
N THR A 173 17.98 9.65 3.87
CA THR A 173 17.00 9.15 4.87
C THR A 173 16.02 8.14 4.31
N PHE A 174 16.00 7.92 2.98
CA PHE A 174 15.11 6.96 2.32
C PHE A 174 15.94 6.03 1.42
N ARG A 175 16.17 4.81 1.89
CA ARG A 175 16.95 3.80 1.18
C ARG A 175 16.05 2.83 0.44
N VAL A 176 16.22 2.70 -0.87
CA VAL A 176 15.43 1.78 -1.70
C VAL A 176 16.29 0.60 -2.14
N TYR A 177 15.77 -0.60 -1.96
CA TYR A 177 16.33 -1.86 -2.46
C TYR A 177 15.60 -2.30 -3.72
N THR A 178 16.24 -3.07 -4.57
CA THR A 178 15.61 -3.68 -5.76
C THR A 178 15.20 -5.12 -5.48
N ALA A 179 14.16 -5.60 -6.16
CA ALA A 179 13.72 -6.99 -6.17
C ALA A 179 13.12 -7.35 -7.53
N ASP A 180 13.04 -8.66 -7.80
CA ASP A 180 12.47 -9.20 -9.04
C ASP A 180 11.05 -9.76 -8.81
N ASP A 181 10.67 -10.03 -7.56
CA ASP A 181 9.35 -10.55 -7.17
C ASP A 181 8.32 -9.44 -7.02
N VAL A 182 7.73 -9.03 -8.14
CA VAL A 182 6.65 -8.04 -8.18
C VAL A 182 5.41 -8.55 -7.44
N ILE A 183 5.09 -9.86 -7.57
CA ILE A 183 3.90 -10.47 -6.96
C ILE A 183 3.97 -10.37 -5.45
N GLY A 184 5.08 -10.83 -4.86
CA GLY A 184 5.26 -10.83 -3.41
C GLY A 184 5.31 -9.42 -2.82
N VAL A 185 5.96 -8.47 -3.49
CA VAL A 185 6.05 -7.07 -3.04
C VAL A 185 4.67 -6.41 -3.03
N GLU A 186 3.83 -6.65 -4.04
CA GLU A 186 2.46 -6.11 -4.08
C GLU A 186 1.53 -6.78 -3.07
N LEU A 187 1.54 -8.12 -3.00
CA LEU A 187 0.66 -8.87 -2.10
C LEU A 187 1.03 -8.63 -0.63
N GLY A 188 2.31 -8.61 -0.28
CA GLY A 188 2.76 -8.26 1.06
C GLY A 188 2.25 -6.88 1.49
N GLY A 189 2.47 -5.87 0.65
CA GLY A 189 2.01 -4.50 0.91
C GLY A 189 0.49 -4.34 0.97
N ALA A 190 -0.27 -5.12 0.20
CA ALA A 190 -1.74 -5.09 0.20
C ALA A 190 -2.33 -5.81 1.43
N LEU A 191 -1.93 -7.07 1.64
CA LEU A 191 -2.54 -7.97 2.64
C LEU A 191 -2.20 -7.57 4.09
N LYS A 192 -1.04 -6.96 4.34
CA LYS A 192 -0.68 -6.45 5.68
C LYS A 192 -1.74 -5.55 6.29
N ASN A 193 -2.47 -4.80 5.46
CA ASN A 193 -3.49 -3.86 5.92
C ASN A 193 -4.64 -4.56 6.64
N ILE A 194 -4.95 -5.81 6.28
CA ILE A 194 -5.92 -6.66 6.95
C ILE A 194 -5.44 -6.96 8.37
N ILE A 195 -4.21 -7.42 8.48
CA ILE A 195 -3.62 -7.80 9.77
C ILE A 195 -3.49 -6.57 10.68
N ALA A 196 -3.20 -5.40 10.11
CA ALA A 196 -3.13 -4.15 10.88
C ALA A 196 -4.50 -3.78 11.51
N ILE A 197 -5.63 -4.10 10.88
CA ILE A 197 -6.96 -3.94 11.51
C ILE A 197 -7.06 -4.83 12.73
N GLY A 198 -6.71 -6.12 12.62
CA GLY A 198 -6.76 -7.07 13.74
C GLY A 198 -5.77 -6.73 14.87
N ALA A 199 -4.58 -6.21 14.54
CA ALA A 199 -3.64 -5.70 15.54
C ALA A 199 -4.26 -4.51 16.32
N GLY A 200 -5.00 -3.64 15.62
CA GLY A 200 -5.78 -2.58 16.26
C GLY A 200 -6.88 -3.11 17.19
N PHE A 201 -7.54 -4.22 16.84
CA PHE A 201 -8.45 -4.91 17.76
C PHE A 201 -7.73 -5.41 19.00
N SER A 202 -6.60 -6.08 18.84
CA SER A 202 -5.81 -6.59 19.96
C SER A 202 -5.43 -5.48 20.95
N ASP A 203 -5.00 -4.32 20.41
CA ASP A 203 -4.69 -3.13 21.21
C ASP A 203 -5.95 -2.55 21.91
N GLY A 204 -7.06 -2.47 21.18
CA GLY A 204 -8.30 -1.91 21.70
C GLY A 204 -9.00 -2.78 22.77
N MET A 205 -8.74 -4.09 22.74
CA MET A 205 -9.24 -5.09 23.72
C MET A 205 -8.26 -5.34 24.87
N ASP A 206 -7.10 -4.72 24.86
CA ASP A 206 -6.04 -4.90 25.88
C ASP A 206 -5.61 -6.37 26.07
N TYR A 207 -5.46 -7.11 24.95
CA TYR A 207 -5.04 -8.51 25.00
C TYR A 207 -3.54 -8.70 25.33
N GLY A 208 -2.79 -7.63 25.35
CA GLY A 208 -1.37 -7.62 25.66
C GLY A 208 -0.43 -7.99 24.50
N GLU A 209 0.85 -7.83 24.73
CA GLU A 209 1.88 -7.94 23.68
C GLU A 209 2.07 -9.36 23.14
N ASN A 210 1.91 -10.40 23.98
CA ASN A 210 2.02 -11.80 23.54
C ASN A 210 0.94 -12.15 22.50
N ALA A 211 -0.30 -11.76 22.77
CA ALA A 211 -1.41 -12.00 21.84
C ALA A 211 -1.21 -11.24 20.54
N LYS A 212 -0.78 -9.98 20.62
CA LYS A 212 -0.49 -9.16 19.43
C LYS A 212 0.66 -9.73 18.60
N ALA A 213 1.76 -10.15 19.25
CA ALA A 213 2.90 -10.77 18.57
C ALA A 213 2.50 -12.07 17.87
N ALA A 214 1.78 -12.97 18.56
CA ALA A 214 1.27 -14.20 17.99
C ALA A 214 0.32 -13.93 16.81
N PHE A 215 -0.59 -12.96 16.93
CA PHE A 215 -1.50 -12.54 15.88
C PHE A 215 -0.76 -12.03 14.63
N ILE A 216 0.23 -11.15 14.79
CA ILE A 216 1.05 -10.62 13.68
C ILE A 216 1.82 -11.74 12.99
N THR A 217 2.43 -12.66 13.76
CA THR A 217 3.17 -13.82 13.23
C THR A 217 2.26 -14.75 12.42
N ARG A 218 1.08 -15.08 12.95
CA ARG A 218 0.11 -15.93 12.26
C ARG A 218 -0.50 -15.22 11.05
N GLY A 219 -0.69 -13.89 11.13
CA GLY A 219 -1.10 -13.06 10.00
C GLY A 219 -0.08 -13.06 8.87
N LEU A 220 1.21 -12.96 9.20
CA LEU A 220 2.29 -13.08 8.20
C LEU A 220 2.26 -14.45 7.52
N ALA A 221 2.00 -15.52 8.28
CA ALA A 221 1.86 -16.88 7.73
C ALA A 221 0.70 -16.98 6.73
N GLU A 222 -0.46 -16.36 7.00
CA GLU A 222 -1.58 -16.30 6.04
C GLU A 222 -1.19 -15.54 4.76
N ILE A 223 -0.58 -14.37 4.92
CA ILE A 223 -0.09 -13.55 3.80
C ILE A 223 0.88 -14.35 2.93
N SER A 224 1.84 -15.04 3.58
CA SER A 224 2.86 -15.83 2.89
C SER A 224 2.24 -16.98 2.10
N ARG A 225 1.32 -17.76 2.72
CA ARG A 225 0.64 -18.87 2.04
C ARG A 225 -0.12 -18.40 0.79
N LEU A 226 -0.91 -17.34 0.92
CA LEU A 226 -1.65 -16.80 -0.22
C LEU A 226 -0.69 -16.27 -1.30
N GLY A 227 0.35 -15.56 -0.89
CA GLY A 227 1.31 -15.02 -1.82
C GLY A 227 2.10 -16.10 -2.58
N ILE A 228 2.56 -17.14 -1.89
CA ILE A 228 3.26 -18.29 -2.50
C ILE A 228 2.33 -19.01 -3.49
N ALA A 229 1.09 -19.26 -3.10
CA ALA A 229 0.09 -19.86 -3.99
C ALA A 229 -0.21 -19.00 -5.22
N ALA A 230 -0.07 -17.68 -5.11
CA ALA A 230 -0.19 -16.74 -6.22
C ALA A 230 1.10 -16.58 -7.05
N GLY A 231 2.18 -17.30 -6.73
CA GLY A 231 3.45 -17.32 -7.47
C GLY A 231 4.52 -16.37 -6.93
N ALA A 232 4.38 -15.86 -5.71
CA ALA A 232 5.41 -15.05 -5.06
C ALA A 232 6.55 -15.92 -4.49
N HIS A 233 7.73 -15.33 -4.38
CA HIS A 233 8.86 -15.97 -3.73
C HIS A 233 8.72 -15.94 -2.21
N PRO A 234 8.85 -17.08 -1.48
CA PRO A 234 8.62 -17.16 -0.04
C PRO A 234 9.42 -16.13 0.78
N LEU A 235 10.69 -15.91 0.46
CA LEU A 235 11.56 -14.99 1.19
C LEU A 235 11.16 -13.52 1.06
N THR A 236 10.34 -13.15 0.07
CA THR A 236 9.84 -11.77 -0.06
C THR A 236 9.03 -11.35 1.17
N PHE A 237 8.29 -12.29 1.78
CA PHE A 237 7.49 -12.01 2.96
C PHE A 237 8.30 -11.83 4.24
N SER A 238 9.55 -12.30 4.29
CA SER A 238 10.49 -11.99 5.38
C SER A 238 11.21 -10.65 5.18
N GLY A 239 11.04 -10.01 4.01
CA GLY A 239 11.68 -8.76 3.66
C GLY A 239 10.88 -7.50 4.02
N LEU A 240 11.29 -6.37 3.40
CA LEU A 240 10.72 -5.04 3.66
C LEU A 240 9.24 -4.93 3.29
N ALA A 241 8.80 -5.52 2.17
CA ALA A 241 7.40 -5.47 1.72
C ALA A 241 6.48 -6.43 2.48
N GLY A 242 7.02 -7.45 3.14
CA GLY A 242 6.29 -8.39 4.00
C GLY A 242 6.39 -8.00 5.46
N MET A 243 7.28 -8.67 6.21
CA MET A 243 7.46 -8.49 7.66
C MET A 243 7.73 -7.04 8.06
N GLY A 244 8.61 -6.32 7.33
CA GLY A 244 8.96 -4.95 7.68
C GLY A 244 7.75 -4.02 7.65
N ASP A 245 6.99 -4.05 6.55
CA ASP A 245 5.79 -3.22 6.38
C ASP A 245 4.63 -3.65 7.30
N LEU A 246 4.51 -4.95 7.56
CA LEU A 246 3.53 -5.50 8.50
C LEU A 246 3.78 -5.00 9.93
N ILE A 247 5.00 -5.16 10.46
CA ILE A 247 5.36 -4.70 11.79
C ILE A 247 5.13 -3.21 11.95
N ALA A 248 5.66 -2.40 11.01
CA ALA A 248 5.51 -0.95 11.07
C ALA A 248 4.03 -0.52 11.07
N THR A 249 3.18 -1.19 10.26
CA THR A 249 1.77 -0.84 10.14
C THR A 249 0.95 -1.31 11.35
N CYS A 250 1.27 -2.45 11.94
CA CYS A 250 0.58 -2.97 13.13
C CYS A 250 0.97 -2.23 14.42
N ALA A 251 2.22 -1.77 14.52
CA ALA A 251 2.73 -1.09 15.71
C ALA A 251 2.41 0.43 15.74
N SER A 252 2.29 1.06 14.57
CA SER A 252 2.19 2.51 14.51
C SER A 252 0.78 3.03 14.80
N PRO A 253 0.62 3.96 15.75
CA PRO A 253 -0.65 4.66 15.97
C PRO A 253 -1.05 5.57 14.79
N LEU A 254 -0.15 5.84 13.86
CA LEU A 254 -0.42 6.58 12.64
C LEU A 254 -1.03 5.70 11.54
N SER A 255 -1.09 4.39 11.74
CA SER A 255 -1.71 3.45 10.79
C SER A 255 -3.23 3.57 10.84
N ARG A 256 -3.84 3.97 9.71
CA ARG A 256 -5.31 4.07 9.55
C ARG A 256 -6.02 2.74 9.79
N ASN A 257 -5.41 1.63 9.36
CA ASN A 257 -5.96 0.31 9.57
C ASN A 257 -5.94 -0.09 11.05
N GLN A 258 -4.85 0.20 11.75
CA GLN A 258 -4.74 -0.03 13.19
C GLN A 258 -5.73 0.86 13.96
N GLN A 259 -5.87 2.15 13.61
CA GLN A 259 -6.87 3.04 14.19
C GLN A 259 -8.31 2.53 13.97
N LEU A 260 -8.63 2.05 12.75
CA LEU A 260 -9.93 1.42 12.47
C LEU A 260 -10.20 0.27 13.45
N GLY A 261 -9.24 -0.65 13.61
CA GLY A 261 -9.37 -1.79 14.51
C GLY A 261 -9.62 -1.38 15.96
N ARG A 262 -8.87 -0.40 16.48
CA ARG A 262 -9.06 0.14 17.85
C ARG A 262 -10.44 0.75 18.04
N ARG A 263 -10.95 1.52 17.08
CA ARG A 263 -12.26 2.15 17.14
C ARG A 263 -13.40 1.14 17.09
N LEU A 264 -13.27 0.10 16.25
CA LEU A 264 -14.20 -1.02 16.23
C LEU A 264 -14.20 -1.78 17.55
N ALA A 265 -13.04 -1.99 18.18
CA ALA A 265 -12.91 -2.59 19.51
C ALA A 265 -13.60 -1.78 20.59
N ALA A 266 -13.62 -0.44 20.46
CA ALA A 266 -14.36 0.46 21.32
C ALA A 266 -15.89 0.45 21.06
N GLY A 267 -16.38 -0.34 20.09
CA GLY A 267 -17.81 -0.48 19.77
C GLY A 267 -18.36 0.53 18.76
N GLU A 268 -17.48 1.34 18.11
CA GLU A 268 -17.92 2.24 17.06
C GLU A 268 -18.35 1.45 15.81
N LYS A 269 -19.37 1.91 15.09
CA LYS A 269 -19.81 1.27 13.85
C LYS A 269 -18.86 1.57 12.71
N LEU A 270 -18.62 0.56 11.86
CA LEU A 270 -17.73 0.70 10.67
C LEU A 270 -18.12 1.89 9.78
N SER A 271 -19.43 2.10 9.55
CA SER A 271 -19.93 3.22 8.76
C SER A 271 -19.48 4.59 9.28
N ASP A 272 -19.56 4.77 10.61
CA ASP A 272 -19.30 6.03 11.27
C ASP A 272 -17.78 6.31 11.30
N ILE A 273 -17.00 5.25 11.52
CA ILE A 273 -15.54 5.32 11.45
C ILE A 273 -15.09 5.75 10.05
N LEU A 274 -15.61 5.07 9.01
CA LEU A 274 -15.22 5.38 7.62
C LEU A 274 -15.66 6.78 7.20
N ALA A 275 -16.84 7.25 7.64
CA ALA A 275 -17.31 8.60 7.35
C ALA A 275 -16.46 9.70 8.01
N SER A 276 -15.85 9.42 9.17
CA SER A 276 -14.98 10.37 9.89
C SER A 276 -13.53 10.38 9.40
N MET A 277 -13.11 9.38 8.60
CA MET A 277 -11.74 9.28 8.09
C MET A 277 -11.60 10.03 6.75
N HIS A 278 -10.70 11.00 6.69
CA HIS A 278 -10.41 11.75 5.46
C HIS A 278 -9.74 10.92 4.35
N SER A 279 -9.21 9.76 4.69
CA SER A 279 -8.45 8.90 3.76
C SER A 279 -9.04 7.49 3.70
N VAL A 280 -8.90 6.84 2.55
CA VAL A 280 -9.34 5.46 2.33
C VAL A 280 -8.60 4.50 3.28
N VAL A 281 -9.34 3.58 3.88
CA VAL A 281 -8.83 2.47 4.68
C VAL A 281 -8.77 1.22 3.79
N GLU A 282 -7.63 1.02 3.14
CA GLU A 282 -7.43 -0.04 2.14
C GLU A 282 -7.71 -1.45 2.68
N GLY A 283 -7.43 -1.70 3.97
CA GLY A 283 -7.65 -2.99 4.61
C GLY A 283 -9.10 -3.49 4.51
N VAL A 284 -10.08 -2.59 4.51
CA VAL A 284 -11.50 -2.96 4.38
C VAL A 284 -11.79 -3.56 3.00
N PHE A 285 -11.31 -2.94 1.94
CA PHE A 285 -11.47 -3.44 0.57
C PHE A 285 -10.62 -4.69 0.34
N THR A 286 -9.38 -4.68 0.84
CA THR A 286 -8.45 -5.79 0.69
C THR A 286 -8.96 -7.06 1.39
N THR A 287 -9.65 -6.96 2.54
CA THR A 287 -10.24 -8.12 3.22
C THR A 287 -11.21 -8.89 2.30
N ARG A 288 -12.08 -8.17 1.58
CA ARG A 288 -13.02 -8.82 0.63
C ARG A 288 -12.28 -9.46 -0.54
N ALA A 289 -11.33 -8.73 -1.14
CA ALA A 289 -10.58 -9.24 -2.29
C ALA A 289 -9.68 -10.42 -1.90
N ALA A 290 -9.07 -10.38 -0.71
CA ALA A 290 -8.19 -11.45 -0.22
C ALA A 290 -8.90 -12.78 -0.03
N LEU A 291 -10.13 -12.78 0.52
CA LEU A 291 -10.91 -14.01 0.67
C LEU A 291 -11.32 -14.62 -0.69
N GLN A 292 -11.69 -13.79 -1.66
CA GLN A 292 -11.99 -14.26 -3.00
C GLN A 292 -10.73 -14.79 -3.71
N LEU A 293 -9.59 -14.15 -3.50
CA LEU A 293 -8.31 -14.61 -4.03
C LEU A 293 -7.87 -15.92 -3.36
N ALA A 294 -8.04 -16.03 -2.05
CA ALA A 294 -7.77 -17.24 -1.28
C ALA A 294 -8.64 -18.43 -1.75
N ALA A 295 -9.91 -18.19 -2.02
CA ALA A 295 -10.79 -19.21 -2.62
C ALA A 295 -10.32 -19.67 -4.00
N ARG A 296 -9.83 -18.73 -4.86
CA ARG A 296 -9.27 -19.06 -6.18
C ARG A 296 -8.03 -19.96 -6.10
N TYR A 297 -7.18 -19.74 -5.08
CA TYR A 297 -5.94 -20.49 -4.87
C TYR A 297 -6.08 -21.64 -3.86
N HIS A 298 -7.28 -21.91 -3.34
CA HIS A 298 -7.56 -22.94 -2.33
C HIS A 298 -6.71 -22.78 -1.06
N VAL A 299 -6.51 -21.55 -0.61
CA VAL A 299 -5.73 -21.21 0.60
C VAL A 299 -6.67 -20.84 1.75
N GLU A 300 -6.47 -21.46 2.91
CA GLU A 300 -7.17 -21.06 4.13
C GLU A 300 -6.58 -19.78 4.73
N MET A 301 -7.46 -18.82 5.04
CA MET A 301 -7.12 -17.55 5.69
C MET A 301 -8.03 -17.30 6.91
N PRO A 302 -7.89 -18.06 8.00
CA PRO A 302 -8.80 -17.99 9.14
C PRO A 302 -8.81 -16.62 9.83
N ILE A 303 -7.69 -15.94 9.98
CA ILE A 303 -7.63 -14.59 10.56
C ILE A 303 -8.40 -13.60 9.66
N THR A 304 -8.11 -13.61 8.37
CA THR A 304 -8.80 -12.75 7.39
C THR A 304 -10.30 -13.04 7.35
N HIS A 305 -10.70 -14.30 7.48
CA HIS A 305 -12.11 -14.71 7.54
C HIS A 305 -12.81 -14.13 8.78
N GLN A 306 -12.22 -14.28 9.97
CA GLN A 306 -12.79 -13.72 11.20
C GLN A 306 -12.90 -12.19 11.14
N LEU A 307 -11.87 -11.51 10.63
CA LEU A 307 -11.94 -10.08 10.40
C LEU A 307 -13.04 -9.68 9.41
N SER A 308 -13.29 -10.48 8.39
CA SER A 308 -14.41 -10.27 7.46
C SER A 308 -15.76 -10.36 8.13
N LEU A 309 -15.97 -11.34 9.04
CA LEU A 309 -17.20 -11.45 9.80
C LEU A 309 -17.43 -10.25 10.72
N VAL A 310 -16.37 -9.76 11.37
CA VAL A 310 -16.44 -8.55 12.19
C VAL A 310 -16.78 -7.33 11.34
N LEU A 311 -16.11 -7.15 10.21
CA LEU A 311 -16.28 -5.95 9.36
C LEU A 311 -17.63 -5.92 8.64
N PHE A 312 -18.16 -7.08 8.20
CA PHE A 312 -19.27 -7.11 7.26
C PHE A 312 -20.49 -7.91 7.71
N ALA A 313 -20.34 -8.82 8.68
CA ALA A 313 -21.44 -9.68 9.17
C ALA A 313 -21.89 -9.35 10.61
N GLY A 314 -21.28 -8.32 11.23
CA GLY A 314 -21.66 -7.89 12.58
C GLY A 314 -21.23 -8.83 13.70
N LEU A 315 -20.24 -9.70 13.46
CA LEU A 315 -19.63 -10.51 14.51
C LEU A 315 -19.00 -9.61 15.58
N ASP A 316 -19.31 -9.86 16.86
CA ASP A 316 -18.61 -9.19 17.95
C ASP A 316 -17.10 -9.53 17.90
N PRO A 317 -16.20 -8.56 17.86
CA PRO A 317 -14.77 -8.80 17.88
C PRO A 317 -14.29 -9.71 19.01
N ARG A 318 -14.99 -9.68 20.17
CA ARG A 318 -14.69 -10.52 21.33
C ARG A 318 -14.93 -12.02 21.08
N GLN A 319 -15.76 -12.36 20.10
CA GLN A 319 -16.03 -13.76 19.71
C GLN A 319 -15.00 -14.27 18.68
N ALA A 320 -14.41 -13.39 17.89
CA ALA A 320 -13.45 -13.77 16.85
C ALA A 320 -12.18 -14.44 17.42
N VAL A 321 -11.70 -14.00 18.59
CA VAL A 321 -10.46 -14.53 19.20
C VAL A 321 -10.66 -15.95 19.73
N PRO A 322 -11.71 -16.26 20.55
CA PRO A 322 -12.00 -17.64 20.95
C PRO A 322 -12.13 -18.61 19.77
N GLU A 323 -12.81 -18.21 18.71
CA GLU A 323 -12.95 -18.98 17.47
C GLU A 323 -11.61 -19.35 16.83
N LEU A 324 -10.67 -18.38 16.80
CA LEU A 324 -9.31 -18.63 16.30
C LEU A 324 -8.50 -19.55 17.23
N MET A 325 -8.64 -19.39 18.55
CA MET A 325 -7.91 -20.17 19.56
C MET A 325 -8.38 -21.62 19.68
N MET A 326 -9.66 -21.90 19.39
CA MET A 326 -10.25 -23.23 19.45
C MET A 326 -10.06 -24.05 18.17
N ARG A 327 -9.38 -23.51 17.15
CA ARG A 327 -9.04 -24.29 15.94
C ARG A 327 -8.10 -25.44 16.28
N GLU A 328 -8.23 -26.54 15.52
CA GLU A 328 -7.31 -27.67 15.65
C GLU A 328 -5.86 -27.24 15.47
N PRO A 329 -4.95 -27.66 16.36
CA PRO A 329 -3.52 -27.38 16.24
C PRO A 329 -2.96 -27.95 14.93
N LYS A 330 -2.18 -27.13 14.22
CA LYS A 330 -1.50 -27.51 12.97
C LYS A 330 0.02 -27.34 13.12
N HIS A 331 0.77 -27.95 12.23
CA HIS A 331 2.21 -27.69 12.17
C HIS A 331 2.46 -26.20 11.83
N GLU A 332 3.38 -25.56 12.55
CA GLU A 332 3.59 -24.10 12.43
C GLU A 332 3.89 -23.66 10.99
N MET A 333 4.68 -24.43 10.27
CA MET A 333 5.13 -24.12 8.89
C MET A 333 4.24 -24.74 7.79
N GLU A 334 3.06 -25.24 8.14
CA GLU A 334 2.14 -25.86 7.15
C GLU A 334 1.78 -24.88 6.03
N GLY A 335 2.01 -25.31 4.78
CA GLY A 335 1.70 -24.54 3.57
C GLY A 335 2.67 -23.40 3.26
N MET A 336 3.86 -23.38 3.90
CA MET A 336 4.91 -22.39 3.65
C MET A 336 6.06 -22.91 2.76
N SER A 337 6.06 -24.18 2.39
CA SER A 337 7.00 -24.74 1.43
C SER A 337 6.54 -24.44 0.00
N THR A 338 7.48 -24.17 -0.91
CA THR A 338 7.21 -24.20 -2.34
C THR A 338 6.72 -25.60 -2.73
N PRO A 339 5.71 -25.71 -3.60
CA PRO A 339 5.42 -27.00 -4.24
C PRO A 339 6.69 -27.49 -4.92
N GLU A 340 7.03 -28.77 -4.76
CA GLU A 340 8.12 -29.46 -5.43
C GLU A 340 7.95 -29.44 -6.95
#